data_38e0728d2e2b7488d2792053d3a82c30
#
_entry.id   38e0728d2e2b7488d2792053d3a82c30
#
_cell.length_a   1.000
_cell.length_b   1.000
_cell.length_c   1.000
_cell.angle_alpha   90.00
_cell.angle_beta   90.00
_cell.angle_gamma   90.00
#
_symmetry.space_group_name_H-M   'P 1'
#
loop_
_entity.id
_entity.type
_entity.pdbx_description
1 polymer ?
#
loop_
_entity_poly.entity_id
_entity_poly.type
_entity_poly.pdbx_seq_one_letter_code
_entity_poly.pdbx_strand_id
1 'polypeptide(L)'
;MKETVLGEPARAAHAAHPVLPAAPGAERYLALDLANTDLALPGGQEVDLLGTPASAKEWLVTRELAPPDTVLYDVCAGRLRALRDEVRTLLSSRIGALLAPDASVRAINDALTSAPSAALLHWDEVRGPYRAQAHPVDQIVNHAIAILAADAADLLTGPDAERLAPCGATPCSRFLVRTHASRQWCSVRCGDRVRAARAYARRTQTQTQTQKPPTQSPS
;
A
#
# COMPACT_ATOMS: atom_id res chain seq x y z
N MET A 1 32.50 -45.62 -16.89
CA MET A 1 32.49 -44.18 -16.51
C MET A 1 31.11 -43.64 -16.89
N LYS A 2 30.25 -43.40 -15.92
CA LYS A 2 28.91 -42.79 -16.14
C LYS A 2 29.00 -41.33 -15.73
N GLU A 3 28.82 -40.42 -16.68
CA GLU A 3 28.72 -38.99 -16.45
C GLU A 3 27.37 -38.68 -15.81
N THR A 4 27.41 -38.11 -14.62
CA THR A 4 26.23 -37.57 -13.90
C THR A 4 26.00 -36.17 -14.41
N VAL A 5 24.94 -35.98 -15.19
CA VAL A 5 24.46 -34.67 -15.63
C VAL A 5 23.84 -34.00 -14.41
N LEU A 6 24.48 -32.92 -13.93
CA LEU A 6 23.93 -32.03 -12.90
C LEU A 6 22.78 -31.22 -13.53
N GLY A 7 21.58 -31.48 -13.04
CA GLY A 7 20.38 -30.73 -13.43
C GLY A 7 20.51 -29.25 -13.05
N GLU A 8 20.24 -28.40 -14.03
CA GLU A 8 20.10 -26.95 -13.87
C GLU A 8 19.05 -26.61 -12.84
N PRO A 9 19.27 -25.67 -11.89
CA PRO A 9 18.24 -25.26 -10.96
C PRO A 9 17.16 -24.53 -11.74
N ALA A 10 15.91 -25.01 -11.61
CA ALA A 10 14.73 -24.42 -12.17
C ALA A 10 14.65 -22.92 -11.80
N ARG A 11 14.69 -22.04 -12.80
CA ARG A 11 14.36 -20.62 -12.66
C ARG A 11 12.96 -20.52 -12.07
N ALA A 12 12.88 -20.13 -10.82
CA ALA A 12 11.62 -19.75 -10.20
C ALA A 12 10.99 -18.65 -11.05
N ALA A 13 9.89 -18.98 -11.72
CA ALA A 13 9.09 -18.01 -12.46
C ALA A 13 8.64 -16.93 -11.48
N HIS A 14 9.16 -15.72 -11.62
CA HIS A 14 8.65 -14.54 -10.93
C HIS A 14 7.20 -14.37 -11.42
N ALA A 15 6.25 -14.73 -10.56
CA ALA A 15 4.85 -14.44 -10.80
C ALA A 15 4.73 -12.91 -10.91
N ALA A 16 4.46 -12.43 -12.12
CA ALA A 16 4.26 -11.01 -12.36
C ALA A 16 3.08 -10.55 -11.50
N HIS A 17 3.35 -9.73 -10.48
CA HIS A 17 2.29 -9.14 -9.68
C HIS A 17 1.36 -8.31 -10.56
N PRO A 18 0.04 -8.38 -10.34
CA PRO A 18 -0.89 -7.58 -11.14
C PRO A 18 -0.55 -6.10 -10.97
N VAL A 19 -0.19 -5.44 -12.06
CA VAL A 19 0.03 -3.99 -12.05
C VAL A 19 -1.32 -3.32 -11.82
N LEU A 20 -1.54 -2.90 -10.58
CA LEU A 20 -2.70 -2.12 -10.21
C LEU A 20 -2.37 -0.63 -10.33
N PRO A 21 -3.26 0.19 -10.91
CA PRO A 21 -3.04 1.63 -10.95
C PRO A 21 -2.92 2.19 -9.51
N ALA A 22 -2.09 3.22 -9.35
CA ALA A 22 -1.97 3.91 -8.07
C ALA A 22 -3.34 4.35 -7.56
N ALA A 23 -3.57 4.24 -6.26
CA ALA A 23 -4.77 4.81 -5.65
C ALA A 23 -4.63 6.34 -5.62
N PRO A 24 -5.72 7.10 -5.76
CA PRO A 24 -5.66 8.55 -5.66
C PRO A 24 -4.99 9.01 -4.37
N GLY A 25 -3.99 9.87 -4.50
CA GLY A 25 -3.13 10.35 -3.43
C GLY A 25 -1.83 9.56 -3.24
N ALA A 26 -1.75 8.31 -3.74
CA ALA A 26 -0.53 7.50 -3.62
C ALA A 26 0.63 8.06 -4.48
N GLU A 27 0.33 8.88 -5.47
CA GLU A 27 1.31 9.64 -6.26
C GLU A 27 1.96 10.79 -5.48
N ARG A 28 1.32 11.23 -4.38
CA ARG A 28 1.79 12.34 -3.53
C ARG A 28 2.32 11.87 -2.19
N TYR A 29 1.77 10.79 -1.68
CA TYR A 29 2.06 10.25 -0.35
C TYR A 29 2.60 8.83 -0.45
N LEU A 30 3.90 8.68 -0.22
CA LEU A 30 4.59 7.38 -0.22
C LEU A 30 4.04 6.45 0.87
N ALA A 31 3.63 7.01 2.02
CA ALA A 31 3.01 6.25 3.10
C ALA A 31 1.65 5.67 2.70
N LEU A 32 0.87 6.39 1.88
CA LEU A 32 -0.38 5.87 1.33
C LEU A 32 -0.11 4.75 0.32
N ASP A 33 0.94 4.87 -0.48
CA ASP A 33 1.34 3.81 -1.39
C ASP A 33 1.87 2.59 -0.62
N LEU A 34 2.68 2.79 0.43
CA LEU A 34 3.10 1.74 1.36
C LEU A 34 1.90 1.01 1.98
N ALA A 35 0.92 1.75 2.50
CA ALA A 35 -0.31 1.19 3.08
C ALA A 35 -1.08 0.32 2.08
N ASN A 36 -0.94 0.59 0.79
CA ASN A 36 -1.59 -0.11 -0.31
C ASN A 36 -0.76 -1.25 -0.91
N THR A 37 0.33 -1.67 -0.29
CA THR A 37 1.14 -2.83 -0.73
C THR A 37 0.55 -4.18 -0.31
N ASP A 38 -0.38 -4.20 0.64
CA ASP A 38 -1.15 -5.37 1.07
C ASP A 38 -2.54 -5.31 0.44
N LEU A 39 -2.82 -6.23 -0.47
CA LEU A 39 -3.94 -6.17 -1.39
C LEU A 39 -4.84 -7.41 -1.25
N ALA A 40 -6.09 -7.18 -0.85
CA ALA A 40 -7.15 -8.17 -1.02
C ALA A 40 -7.80 -7.98 -2.40
N LEU A 41 -7.72 -9.01 -3.23
CA LEU A 41 -8.25 -9.03 -4.60
C LEU A 41 -9.52 -9.90 -4.69
N PRO A 42 -10.35 -9.70 -5.73
CA PRO A 42 -11.50 -10.55 -5.98
C PRO A 42 -11.09 -12.04 -6.14
N GLY A 43 -11.94 -12.95 -5.66
CA GLY A 43 -11.64 -14.38 -5.69
C GLY A 43 -10.83 -14.88 -4.50
N GLY A 44 -10.67 -14.06 -3.45
CA GLY A 44 -9.94 -14.44 -2.23
C GLY A 44 -8.42 -14.44 -2.41
N GLN A 45 -7.94 -13.82 -3.47
CA GLN A 45 -6.49 -13.65 -3.68
C GLN A 45 -5.95 -12.54 -2.80
N GLU A 46 -4.85 -12.81 -2.12
CA GLU A 46 -4.07 -11.83 -1.37
C GLU A 46 -2.71 -11.66 -2.03
N VAL A 47 -2.26 -10.42 -2.16
CA VAL A 47 -0.96 -10.07 -2.73
C VAL A 47 -0.27 -9.09 -1.81
N ASP A 48 0.89 -9.48 -1.29
CA ASP A 48 1.77 -8.61 -0.52
C ASP A 48 2.99 -8.22 -1.36
N LEU A 49 3.05 -6.95 -1.79
CA LEU A 49 4.18 -6.41 -2.56
C LEU A 49 5.47 -6.29 -1.74
N LEU A 50 5.41 -6.47 -0.42
CA LEU A 50 6.56 -6.52 0.48
C LEU A 50 6.77 -7.93 1.05
N GLY A 51 6.12 -8.94 0.48
CA GLY A 51 6.11 -10.32 0.99
C GLY A 51 7.47 -11.01 0.97
N THR A 52 8.35 -10.61 0.06
CA THR A 52 9.71 -11.14 -0.07
C THR A 52 10.76 -10.01 -0.11
N PRO A 53 12.03 -10.29 0.22
CA PRO A 53 13.12 -9.31 0.04
C PRO A 53 13.22 -8.77 -1.39
N ALA A 54 13.00 -9.61 -2.39
CA ALA A 54 13.07 -9.22 -3.79
C ALA A 54 11.95 -8.24 -4.17
N SER A 55 10.70 -8.52 -3.80
CA SER A 55 9.56 -7.64 -4.06
C SER A 55 9.64 -6.34 -3.25
N ALA A 56 10.10 -6.39 -2.01
CA ALA A 56 10.34 -5.21 -1.18
C ALA A 56 11.44 -4.31 -1.78
N LYS A 57 12.53 -4.91 -2.29
CA LYS A 57 13.56 -4.18 -3.02
C LYS A 57 12.99 -3.48 -4.25
N GLU A 58 12.26 -4.21 -5.09
CA GLU A 58 11.65 -3.66 -6.31
C GLU A 58 10.74 -2.48 -5.97
N TRP A 59 9.94 -2.61 -4.90
CA TRP A 59 9.07 -1.53 -4.42
C TRP A 59 9.86 -0.29 -3.99
N LEU A 60 10.95 -0.45 -3.19
CA LEU A 60 11.80 0.66 -2.75
C LEU A 60 12.52 1.34 -3.91
N VAL A 61 13.10 0.56 -4.83
CA VAL A 61 13.85 1.09 -5.99
C VAL A 61 12.92 1.87 -6.93
N THR A 62 11.71 1.35 -7.20
CA THR A 62 10.72 2.03 -8.04
C THR A 62 10.27 3.37 -7.47
N ARG A 63 10.41 3.58 -6.16
CA ARG A 63 10.06 4.83 -5.44
C ARG A 63 11.27 5.66 -5.05
N GLU A 64 12.43 5.31 -5.61
CA GLU A 64 13.70 6.03 -5.37
C GLU A 64 14.10 6.08 -3.87
N LEU A 65 13.58 5.11 -3.08
CA LEU A 65 13.91 4.96 -1.66
C LEU A 65 15.14 4.08 -1.42
N ALA A 66 15.63 3.40 -2.45
CA ALA A 66 16.85 2.59 -2.41
C ALA A 66 17.52 2.56 -3.78
N PRO A 67 18.87 2.49 -3.85
CA PRO A 67 19.61 2.24 -5.08
C PRO A 67 19.28 0.86 -5.70
N PRO A 68 19.42 0.69 -7.03
CA PRO A 68 19.11 -0.56 -7.72
C PRO A 68 19.98 -1.76 -7.29
N ASP A 69 21.19 -1.52 -6.80
CA ASP A 69 22.14 -2.52 -6.33
C ASP A 69 21.95 -2.90 -4.84
N THR A 70 20.96 -2.31 -4.17
CA THR A 70 20.64 -2.61 -2.76
C THR A 70 20.37 -4.11 -2.57
N VAL A 71 20.94 -4.69 -1.52
CA VAL A 71 20.62 -6.02 -1.05
C VAL A 71 19.70 -5.94 0.16
N LEU A 72 18.54 -6.58 0.09
CA LEU A 72 17.61 -6.69 1.21
C LEU A 72 17.53 -8.13 1.72
N TYR A 73 17.33 -8.26 3.02
CA TYR A 73 17.12 -9.51 3.73
C TYR A 73 15.68 -9.60 4.25
N ASP A 74 15.27 -10.78 4.70
CA ASP A 74 13.92 -11.00 5.25
C ASP A 74 13.58 -10.05 6.41
N VAL A 75 14.56 -9.75 7.27
CA VAL A 75 14.40 -8.78 8.36
C VAL A 75 14.05 -7.38 7.84
N CYS A 76 14.63 -6.98 6.71
CA CYS A 76 14.35 -5.68 6.08
C CYS A 76 12.91 -5.60 5.56
N ALA A 77 12.49 -6.62 4.81
CA ALA A 77 11.11 -6.73 4.34
C ALA A 77 10.12 -6.80 5.51
N GLY A 78 10.46 -7.54 6.58
CA GLY A 78 9.69 -7.61 7.81
C GLY A 78 9.48 -6.24 8.48
N ARG A 79 10.53 -5.42 8.54
CA ARG A 79 10.44 -4.06 9.12
C ARG A 79 9.57 -3.12 8.28
N LEU A 80 9.62 -3.20 6.96
CA LEU A 80 8.75 -2.43 6.07
C LEU A 80 7.28 -2.84 6.23
N ARG A 81 7.01 -4.15 6.36
CA ARG A 81 5.65 -4.65 6.65
C ARG A 81 5.15 -4.16 8.01
N ALA A 82 5.98 -4.21 9.04
CA ALA A 82 5.61 -3.70 10.36
C ALA A 82 5.24 -2.21 10.30
N LEU A 83 6.06 -1.37 9.64
CA LEU A 83 5.73 0.05 9.44
C LEU A 83 4.42 0.22 8.66
N ARG A 84 4.21 -0.54 7.58
CA ARG A 84 2.97 -0.53 6.82
C ARG A 84 1.75 -0.77 7.70
N ASP A 85 1.82 -1.77 8.55
CA ASP A 85 0.70 -2.19 9.39
C ASP A 85 0.35 -1.10 10.43
N GLU A 86 1.35 -0.41 10.97
CA GLU A 86 1.15 0.75 11.85
C GLU A 86 0.56 1.95 11.09
N VAL A 87 1.05 2.24 9.89
CA VAL A 87 0.47 3.29 9.03
C VAL A 87 -0.99 2.97 8.72
N ARG A 88 -1.32 1.74 8.35
CA ARG A 88 -2.71 1.31 8.08
C ARG A 88 -3.60 1.48 9.30
N THR A 89 -3.09 1.16 10.49
CA THR A 89 -3.79 1.34 11.77
C THR A 89 -4.11 2.82 12.00
N LEU A 90 -3.13 3.70 11.83
CA LEU A 90 -3.33 5.14 12.01
C LEU A 90 -4.27 5.75 10.96
N LEU A 91 -4.17 5.34 9.68
CA LEU A 91 -5.11 5.74 8.64
C LEU A 91 -6.55 5.32 8.98
N SER A 92 -6.72 4.09 9.47
CA SER A 92 -8.04 3.58 9.88
C SER A 92 -8.60 4.36 11.07
N SER A 93 -7.77 4.66 12.07
CA SER A 93 -8.17 5.48 13.22
C SER A 93 -8.59 6.88 12.80
N ARG A 94 -7.80 7.52 11.92
CA ARG A 94 -8.12 8.87 11.40
C ARG A 94 -9.43 8.90 10.62
N ILE A 95 -9.65 7.91 9.73
CA ILE A 95 -10.87 7.79 8.94
C ILE A 95 -12.09 7.53 9.83
N GLY A 96 -11.93 6.68 10.85
CA GLY A 96 -13.00 6.34 11.79
C GLY A 96 -13.26 7.39 12.87
N ALA A 97 -12.50 8.49 12.91
CA ALA A 97 -12.48 9.46 14.01
C ALA A 97 -12.28 8.77 15.38
N LEU A 98 -11.44 7.72 15.41
CA LEU A 98 -11.11 6.94 16.61
C LEU A 98 -9.80 7.43 17.21
N LEU A 99 -9.63 7.19 18.51
CA LEU A 99 -8.34 7.39 19.14
C LEU A 99 -7.30 6.43 18.55
N ALA A 100 -6.15 6.97 18.15
CA ALA A 100 -5.05 6.16 17.65
C ALA A 100 -4.45 5.32 18.79
N PRO A 101 -4.08 4.05 18.55
CA PRO A 101 -3.36 3.26 19.54
C PRO A 101 -2.00 3.89 19.85
N ASP A 102 -1.68 4.03 21.16
CA ASP A 102 -0.40 4.60 21.60
C ASP A 102 0.82 3.84 21.04
N ALA A 103 0.69 2.53 20.87
CA ALA A 103 1.75 1.70 20.30
C ALA A 103 2.05 2.10 18.84
N SER A 104 1.01 2.33 18.02
CA SER A 104 1.17 2.76 16.63
C SER A 104 1.79 4.15 16.53
N VAL A 105 1.37 5.08 17.39
CA VAL A 105 1.97 6.43 17.45
C VAL A 105 3.44 6.36 17.84
N ARG A 106 3.79 5.55 18.87
CA ARG A 106 5.20 5.34 19.25
C ARG A 106 6.02 4.73 18.11
N ALA A 107 5.49 3.71 17.43
CA ALA A 107 6.20 3.06 16.34
C ALA A 107 6.53 4.02 15.19
N ILE A 108 5.60 4.94 14.84
CA ILE A 108 5.88 5.99 13.86
C ILE A 108 6.94 6.98 14.37
N ASN A 109 6.88 7.39 15.65
CA ASN A 109 7.87 8.28 16.23
C ASN A 109 9.27 7.65 16.29
N ASP A 110 9.36 6.37 16.63
CA ASP A 110 10.60 5.60 16.61
C ASP A 110 11.16 5.49 15.19
N ALA A 111 10.30 5.28 14.21
CA ALA A 111 10.66 5.26 12.80
C ALA A 111 11.18 6.62 12.32
N LEU A 112 10.55 7.73 12.70
CA LEU A 112 10.96 9.10 12.38
C LEU A 112 12.39 9.41 12.87
N THR A 113 12.77 8.85 14.00
CA THR A 113 14.08 9.08 14.64
C THR A 113 15.11 8.01 14.31
N SER A 114 14.75 6.98 13.52
CA SER A 114 15.61 5.83 13.21
C SER A 114 16.78 6.15 12.28
N ALA A 115 16.72 7.27 11.56
CA ALA A 115 17.79 7.75 10.68
C ALA A 115 17.88 9.28 10.76
N PRO A 116 19.09 9.87 10.56
CA PRO A 116 19.23 11.33 10.47
C PRO A 116 18.40 11.87 9.31
N SER A 117 17.43 12.72 9.59
CA SER A 117 16.57 13.36 8.57
C SER A 117 17.13 14.72 8.11
N ALA A 118 18.17 15.25 8.77
CA ALA A 118 18.75 16.52 8.42
C ALA A 118 19.55 16.43 7.11
N ALA A 119 19.15 17.23 6.12
CA ALA A 119 19.96 17.39 4.91
C ALA A 119 21.23 18.18 5.24
N LEU A 120 22.38 17.53 5.02
CA LEU A 120 23.70 18.14 5.24
C LEU A 120 24.06 19.09 4.10
N LEU A 121 24.82 20.13 4.42
CA LEU A 121 25.39 21.04 3.42
C LEU A 121 26.58 20.35 2.74
N HIS A 122 26.51 20.25 1.43
CA HIS A 122 27.59 19.81 0.57
C HIS A 122 28.04 20.97 -0.32
N TRP A 123 29.29 20.93 -0.75
CA TRP A 123 29.85 21.89 -1.70
C TRP A 123 30.53 21.13 -2.83
N ASP A 124 30.01 21.24 -4.03
CA ASP A 124 30.53 20.63 -5.24
C ASP A 124 31.16 21.70 -6.13
N GLU A 125 32.27 21.39 -6.81
CA GLU A 125 32.95 22.33 -7.65
C GLU A 125 32.14 22.81 -8.88
N VAL A 126 31.22 21.96 -9.34
CA VAL A 126 30.38 22.24 -10.53
C VAL A 126 29.03 22.81 -10.14
N ARG A 127 28.39 22.23 -9.09
CA ARG A 127 27.04 22.58 -8.64
C ARG A 127 27.00 23.70 -7.62
N GLY A 128 28.16 24.01 -6.99
CA GLY A 128 28.22 24.92 -5.85
C GLY A 128 27.62 24.29 -4.58
N PRO A 129 27.15 25.10 -3.63
CA PRO A 129 26.56 24.61 -2.38
C PRO A 129 25.18 23.99 -2.63
N TYR A 130 24.93 22.79 -2.07
CA TYR A 130 23.63 22.12 -2.09
C TYR A 130 23.40 21.35 -0.80
N ARG A 131 22.15 21.01 -0.53
CA ARG A 131 21.78 20.17 0.61
C ARG A 131 21.40 18.79 0.11
N ALA A 132 21.98 17.75 0.72
CA ALA A 132 21.62 16.36 0.48
C ALA A 132 21.49 15.62 1.81
N GLN A 133 20.57 14.69 1.86
CA GLN A 133 20.50 13.76 2.98
C GLN A 133 21.68 12.78 2.88
N ALA A 134 22.35 12.52 3.99
CA ALA A 134 23.33 11.46 4.05
C ALA A 134 22.56 10.12 3.89
N HIS A 135 22.88 9.38 2.83
CA HIS A 135 22.47 7.99 2.68
C HIS A 135 23.64 7.11 3.15
N PRO A 136 23.70 6.72 4.43
CA PRO A 136 24.65 5.72 4.85
C PRO A 136 24.34 4.43 4.10
N VAL A 137 25.30 3.90 3.38
CA VAL A 137 25.14 2.70 2.52
C VAL A 137 24.69 1.48 3.34
N ASP A 138 24.97 1.50 4.64
CA ASP A 138 24.64 0.47 5.63
C ASP A 138 23.25 0.65 6.29
N GLN A 139 22.56 1.78 6.05
CA GLN A 139 21.28 2.12 6.70
C GLN A 139 20.14 2.45 5.73
N ILE A 140 20.21 1.96 4.50
CA ILE A 140 19.23 2.26 3.43
C ILE A 140 17.79 2.03 3.92
N VAL A 141 17.53 0.90 4.60
CA VAL A 141 16.19 0.56 5.09
C VAL A 141 15.74 1.49 6.22
N ASN A 142 16.65 1.88 7.14
CA ASN A 142 16.32 2.84 8.20
C ASN A 142 15.95 4.20 7.61
N HIS A 143 16.67 4.63 6.60
CA HIS A 143 16.40 5.89 5.91
C HIS A 143 15.04 5.84 5.17
N ALA A 144 14.76 4.77 4.43
CA ALA A 144 13.47 4.57 3.79
C ALA A 144 12.31 4.57 4.81
N ILE A 145 12.48 3.87 5.94
CA ILE A 145 11.51 3.83 7.04
C ILE A 145 11.27 5.23 7.61
N ALA A 146 12.32 6.02 7.84
CA ALA A 146 12.18 7.39 8.36
C ALA A 146 11.46 8.31 7.38
N ILE A 147 11.75 8.22 6.07
CA ILE A 147 11.04 8.97 5.02
C ILE A 147 9.56 8.60 4.99
N LEU A 148 9.25 7.31 5.00
CA LEU A 148 7.88 6.81 4.97
C LEU A 148 7.09 7.20 6.22
N ALA A 149 7.73 7.21 7.39
CA ALA A 149 7.12 7.65 8.63
C ALA A 149 6.86 9.17 8.64
N ALA A 150 7.78 9.96 8.08
CA ALA A 150 7.60 11.41 7.92
C ALA A 150 6.43 11.72 6.99
N ASP A 151 6.36 11.05 5.84
CA ASP A 151 5.26 11.20 4.89
C ASP A 151 3.91 10.75 5.49
N ALA A 152 3.90 9.71 6.34
CA ALA A 152 2.70 9.30 7.08
C ALA A 152 2.24 10.37 8.07
N ALA A 153 3.17 10.99 8.81
CA ALA A 153 2.86 12.07 9.74
C ALA A 153 2.30 13.29 8.98
N ASP A 154 2.92 13.67 7.86
CA ASP A 154 2.47 14.77 7.00
C ASP A 154 1.07 14.51 6.44
N LEU A 155 0.78 13.29 5.98
CA LEU A 155 -0.54 12.90 5.49
C LEU A 155 -1.60 12.96 6.60
N LEU A 156 -1.28 12.50 7.81
CA LEU A 156 -2.23 12.43 8.93
C LEU A 156 -2.53 13.81 9.53
N THR A 157 -1.60 14.76 9.46
CA THR A 157 -1.72 16.11 10.03
C THR A 157 -2.03 17.18 8.99
N GLY A 158 -1.83 16.87 7.72
CA GLY A 158 -2.01 17.78 6.60
C GLY A 158 -3.47 17.94 6.14
N PRO A 159 -3.69 18.82 5.15
CA PRO A 159 -5.04 19.15 4.67
C PRO A 159 -5.79 17.99 4.01
N ASP A 160 -5.07 16.96 3.54
CA ASP A 160 -5.68 15.79 2.91
C ASP A 160 -6.14 14.73 3.92
N ALA A 161 -5.82 14.87 5.21
CA ALA A 161 -6.26 13.96 6.26
C ALA A 161 -7.79 13.80 6.34
N GLU A 162 -8.53 14.88 6.13
CA GLU A 162 -10.00 14.89 6.08
C GLU A 162 -10.57 14.15 4.85
N ARG A 163 -9.74 13.96 3.83
CA ARG A 163 -10.13 13.36 2.54
C ARG A 163 -9.74 11.89 2.44
N LEU A 164 -9.07 11.36 3.47
CA LEU A 164 -8.74 9.94 3.56
C LEU A 164 -10.00 9.08 3.60
N ALA A 165 -9.98 7.97 2.87
CA ALA A 165 -11.08 7.02 2.85
C ALA A 165 -10.59 5.61 2.50
N PRO A 166 -11.28 4.55 2.98
CA PRO A 166 -11.09 3.22 2.46
C PRO A 166 -11.77 3.09 1.10
N CYS A 167 -11.31 2.16 0.27
CA CYS A 167 -12.00 1.81 -0.96
C CYS A 167 -13.34 1.11 -0.63
N GLY A 168 -14.46 1.66 -1.10
CA GLY A 168 -15.80 1.10 -0.87
C GLY A 168 -16.15 -0.13 -1.72
N ALA A 169 -15.17 -0.81 -2.30
CA ALA A 169 -15.37 -1.97 -3.18
C ALA A 169 -14.82 -3.26 -2.55
N THR A 170 -15.60 -3.91 -1.69
CA THR A 170 -15.22 -5.21 -1.09
C THR A 170 -14.81 -6.23 -2.19
N PRO A 171 -13.72 -7.02 -1.99
CA PRO A 171 -12.88 -7.10 -0.80
C PRO A 171 -11.67 -6.15 -0.79
N CYS A 172 -11.63 -5.12 -1.63
CA CYS A 172 -10.48 -4.21 -1.76
C CYS A 172 -10.10 -3.58 -0.41
N SER A 173 -8.84 -3.77 0.02
CA SER A 173 -8.28 -3.29 1.29
C SER A 173 -7.55 -1.95 1.18
N ARG A 174 -7.61 -1.27 0.01
CA ARG A 174 -6.82 -0.06 -0.27
C ARG A 174 -7.43 1.19 0.34
N PHE A 175 -6.55 2.13 0.69
CA PHE A 175 -6.89 3.50 1.07
C PHE A 175 -6.71 4.47 -0.12
N LEU A 176 -7.37 5.62 -0.05
CA LEU A 176 -7.25 6.70 -1.04
C LEU A 176 -7.45 8.06 -0.38
N VAL A 177 -6.93 9.11 -1.00
CA VAL A 177 -7.34 10.49 -0.76
C VAL A 177 -8.42 10.83 -1.77
N ARG A 178 -9.61 11.22 -1.33
CA ARG A 178 -10.72 11.57 -2.23
C ARG A 178 -10.39 12.83 -3.01
N THR A 179 -10.42 12.77 -4.32
CA THR A 179 -10.27 13.93 -5.21
C THR A 179 -11.51 14.82 -5.23
N HIS A 180 -12.68 14.24 -4.91
CA HIS A 180 -13.98 14.90 -4.74
C HIS A 180 -14.84 14.08 -3.78
N ALA A 181 -15.85 14.70 -3.17
CA ALA A 181 -16.66 14.08 -2.10
C ALA A 181 -17.37 12.78 -2.52
N SER A 182 -17.78 12.67 -3.79
CA SER A 182 -18.46 11.46 -4.31
C SER A 182 -17.52 10.31 -4.68
N ARG A 183 -16.18 10.48 -4.61
CA ARG A 183 -15.26 9.41 -4.93
C ARG A 183 -15.24 8.35 -3.83
N GLN A 184 -15.64 7.12 -4.19
CA GLN A 184 -15.75 5.99 -3.26
C GLN A 184 -14.75 4.86 -3.55
N TRP A 185 -14.08 4.85 -4.71
CA TRP A 185 -13.26 3.73 -5.17
C TRP A 185 -11.84 4.16 -5.53
N CYS A 186 -10.88 3.29 -5.22
CA CYS A 186 -9.48 3.53 -5.52
C CYS A 186 -9.17 3.45 -7.04
N SER A 187 -10.02 2.79 -7.84
CA SER A 187 -9.81 2.62 -9.28
C SER A 187 -11.14 2.48 -10.03
N VAL A 188 -11.11 2.65 -11.34
CA VAL A 188 -12.24 2.39 -12.24
C VAL A 188 -12.69 0.93 -12.12
N ARG A 189 -11.75 -0.03 -12.06
CA ARG A 189 -12.05 -1.47 -11.89
C ARG A 189 -12.86 -1.75 -10.63
N CYS A 190 -12.53 -1.09 -9.50
CA CYS A 190 -13.31 -1.22 -8.27
C CYS A 190 -14.73 -0.67 -8.43
N GLY A 191 -14.87 0.47 -9.09
CA GLY A 191 -16.17 1.07 -9.39
C GLY A 191 -17.03 0.18 -10.31
N ASP A 192 -16.43 -0.36 -11.38
CA ASP A 192 -17.14 -1.28 -12.30
C ASP A 192 -17.63 -2.54 -11.58
N ARG A 193 -16.79 -3.13 -10.73
CA ARG A 193 -17.15 -4.32 -9.94
C ARG A 193 -18.37 -4.05 -9.05
N VAL A 194 -18.39 -2.92 -8.35
CA VAL A 194 -19.53 -2.54 -7.49
C VAL A 194 -20.77 -2.28 -8.32
N ARG A 195 -20.66 -1.61 -9.47
CA ARG A 195 -21.79 -1.38 -10.38
C ARG A 195 -22.37 -2.70 -10.91
N ALA A 196 -21.50 -3.61 -11.34
CA ALA A 196 -21.91 -4.94 -11.81
C ALA A 196 -22.61 -5.75 -10.72
N ALA A 197 -22.05 -5.78 -9.49
CA ALA A 197 -22.65 -6.48 -8.37
C ALA A 197 -24.05 -5.92 -8.01
N ARG A 198 -24.20 -4.60 -7.99
CA ARG A 198 -25.50 -3.94 -7.76
C ARG A 198 -26.51 -4.24 -8.87
N ALA A 199 -26.06 -4.26 -10.14
CA ALA A 199 -26.93 -4.62 -11.27
C ALA A 199 -27.42 -6.08 -11.18
N TYR A 200 -26.52 -6.99 -10.82
CA TYR A 200 -26.85 -8.40 -10.60
C TYR A 200 -27.88 -8.58 -9.47
N ALA A 201 -27.63 -7.96 -8.32
CA ALA A 201 -28.54 -8.04 -7.18
C ALA A 201 -29.95 -7.53 -7.51
N ARG A 202 -30.07 -6.43 -8.28
CA ARG A 202 -31.40 -5.93 -8.73
C ARG A 202 -32.12 -6.94 -9.63
N ARG A 203 -31.40 -7.59 -10.56
CA ARG A 203 -32.02 -8.59 -11.48
C ARG A 203 -32.53 -9.80 -10.72
N THR A 204 -31.76 -10.33 -9.76
CA THR A 204 -32.17 -11.47 -8.95
C THR A 204 -33.39 -11.14 -8.07
N GLN A 205 -33.44 -9.96 -7.45
CA GLN A 205 -34.58 -9.51 -6.66
C GLN A 205 -35.86 -9.44 -7.51
N THR A 206 -35.78 -8.89 -8.73
CA THR A 206 -36.94 -8.80 -9.64
C THR A 206 -37.44 -10.20 -10.02
N GLN A 207 -36.54 -11.15 -10.32
CA GLN A 207 -36.91 -12.52 -10.66
C GLN A 207 -37.60 -13.25 -9.51
N THR A 208 -37.11 -13.08 -8.27
CA THR A 208 -37.72 -13.68 -7.07
C THR A 208 -39.12 -13.13 -6.80
N GLN A 209 -39.36 -11.85 -7.06
CA GLN A 209 -40.69 -11.23 -6.89
C GLN A 209 -41.69 -11.71 -7.94
N THR A 210 -41.26 -11.99 -9.17
CA THR A 210 -42.12 -12.48 -10.26
C THR A 210 -42.51 -13.92 -10.07
N GLN A 211 -41.81 -14.73 -9.28
CA GLN A 211 -42.07 -16.15 -9.01
C GLN A 211 -42.93 -16.38 -7.76
N LYS A 212 -43.34 -15.34 -7.02
CA LYS A 212 -44.23 -15.53 -5.86
C LYS A 212 -45.64 -15.84 -6.37
N PRO A 213 -46.24 -17.02 -6.08
CA PRO A 213 -47.57 -17.36 -6.52
C PRO A 213 -48.62 -16.45 -5.89
N PRO A 214 -49.74 -16.15 -6.58
CA PRO A 214 -50.80 -15.33 -6.05
C PRO A 214 -51.37 -15.98 -4.78
N THR A 215 -51.44 -15.17 -3.71
CA THR A 215 -52.05 -15.61 -2.44
C THR A 215 -53.55 -15.89 -2.70
N GLN A 216 -53.95 -17.15 -2.56
CA GLN A 216 -55.40 -17.53 -2.60
C GLN A 216 -56.09 -16.83 -1.42
N SER A 217 -57.08 -15.99 -1.72
CA SER A 217 -57.98 -15.45 -0.71
C SER A 217 -58.91 -16.56 -0.22
N PRO A 218 -59.07 -16.75 1.09
CA PRO A 218 -60.09 -17.67 1.60
C PRO A 218 -61.51 -17.07 1.38
N SER A 219 -62.38 -17.86 0.82
CA SER A 219 -63.83 -17.61 0.71
C SER A 219 -64.52 -17.78 2.03
#